data_0d13848cd2a4792aaffcac420380d51c
#
_entry.id   0d13848cd2a4792aaffcac420380d51c
#
_cell.length_a   1.000
_cell.length_b   1.000
_cell.length_c   1.000
_cell.angle_alpha   90.00
_cell.angle_beta   90.00
_cell.angle_gamma   90.00
#
_symmetry.space_group_name_H-M   'P 1'
#
loop_
_entity.id
_entity.type
_entity.pdbx_description
1 polymer ?
#
loop_
_entity_poly.entity_id
_entity_poly.type
_entity_poly.pdbx_seq_one_letter_code
_entity_poly.pdbx_strand_id
1 'polypeptide(L)'
;MMDFELEGQNFVVTGAARGIGLAISRRLTELGASVSGWDLDQDAMSGESLFHHRMRVDVSDEKSVNDAAEATLSHFEIIHGLVANAGVNGPTKPVWEYSLEEWDKVISVDLTGVFLTSRAFLNHFRDQDYGRLLIVASVAGKEGNPGASPYGAAKAGVIGYAKGLARELLPSKITVNCLAPAITETELFEEMSESYIQEKKSRIPMGRFCTTEEIADMAAWVVSPRCSFTTGQIFDLTGGRATY
;
A
#
# COMPACT_ATOMS: atom_id res chain seq x y z
N MET A 1 -20.90 -10.17 -5.63
CA MET A 1 -19.68 -10.77 -6.20
C MET A 1 -19.13 -9.77 -7.20
N MET A 2 -17.87 -9.35 -7.08
CA MET A 2 -17.30 -8.47 -8.10
C MET A 2 -17.18 -9.25 -9.41
N ASP A 3 -17.75 -8.70 -10.46
CA ASP A 3 -17.85 -9.36 -11.78
C ASP A 3 -16.63 -8.95 -12.65
N PHE A 4 -15.42 -9.19 -12.12
CA PHE A 4 -14.18 -9.06 -12.90
C PHE A 4 -13.13 -10.06 -12.40
N GLU A 5 -12.37 -10.57 -13.31
CA GLU A 5 -11.28 -11.52 -13.09
C GLU A 5 -9.94 -10.83 -13.39
N LEU A 6 -8.90 -11.26 -12.69
CA LEU A 6 -7.53 -10.80 -12.89
C LEU A 6 -6.65 -11.95 -13.41
N GLU A 7 -7.28 -12.94 -14.04
CA GLU A 7 -6.57 -14.10 -14.58
C GLU A 7 -5.47 -13.68 -15.56
N GLY A 8 -4.30 -14.27 -15.39
CA GLY A 8 -3.11 -13.94 -16.19
C GLY A 8 -2.44 -12.62 -15.84
N GLN A 9 -2.90 -11.89 -14.81
CA GLN A 9 -2.24 -10.68 -14.34
C GLN A 9 -1.31 -10.98 -13.16
N ASN A 10 -0.16 -10.32 -13.15
CA ASN A 10 0.87 -10.48 -12.11
C ASN A 10 1.04 -9.17 -11.35
N PHE A 11 1.00 -9.24 -10.02
CA PHE A 11 1.12 -8.10 -9.14
C PHE A 11 2.24 -8.28 -8.13
N VAL A 12 2.86 -7.16 -7.76
CA VAL A 12 3.77 -7.07 -6.61
C VAL A 12 3.03 -6.39 -5.46
N VAL A 13 3.09 -6.97 -4.27
CA VAL A 13 2.54 -6.37 -3.04
C VAL A 13 3.66 -6.26 -2.01
N THR A 14 3.95 -5.05 -1.53
CA THR A 14 4.94 -4.83 -0.47
C THR A 14 4.27 -4.83 0.91
N GLY A 15 4.97 -5.31 1.95
CA GLY A 15 4.38 -5.53 3.26
C GLY A 15 3.29 -6.61 3.22
N ALA A 16 3.56 -7.70 2.48
CA ALA A 16 2.58 -8.71 2.12
C ALA A 16 2.38 -9.80 3.19
N ALA A 17 3.24 -9.86 4.20
CA ALA A 17 3.23 -10.95 5.18
C ALA A 17 2.03 -10.92 6.15
N ARG A 18 1.39 -9.75 6.35
CA ARG A 18 0.30 -9.58 7.32
C ARG A 18 -0.62 -8.39 7.00
N GLY A 19 -1.71 -8.31 7.76
CA GLY A 19 -2.63 -7.16 7.74
C GLY A 19 -3.17 -6.83 6.35
N ILE A 20 -3.15 -5.55 5.99
CA ILE A 20 -3.70 -5.03 4.73
C ILE A 20 -3.00 -5.65 3.51
N GLY A 21 -1.67 -5.77 3.53
CA GLY A 21 -0.91 -6.35 2.41
C GLY A 21 -1.26 -7.81 2.15
N LEU A 22 -1.43 -8.61 3.20
CA LEU A 22 -1.85 -10.01 3.10
C LEU A 22 -3.29 -10.12 2.58
N ALA A 23 -4.22 -9.30 3.09
CA ALA A 23 -5.60 -9.28 2.63
C ALA A 23 -5.71 -8.90 1.14
N ILE A 24 -4.95 -7.88 0.70
CA ILE A 24 -4.89 -7.49 -0.72
C ILE A 24 -4.31 -8.64 -1.56
N SER A 25 -3.22 -9.27 -1.11
CA SER A 25 -2.61 -10.40 -1.82
C SER A 25 -3.59 -11.56 -1.99
N ARG A 26 -4.31 -11.91 -0.92
CA ARG A 26 -5.34 -12.95 -0.94
C ARG A 26 -6.46 -12.60 -1.93
N ARG A 27 -6.96 -11.37 -1.87
CA ARG A 27 -8.03 -10.93 -2.76
C ARG A 27 -7.64 -10.95 -4.24
N LEU A 28 -6.43 -10.50 -4.57
CA LEU A 28 -5.91 -10.57 -5.94
C LEU A 28 -5.82 -12.02 -6.43
N THR A 29 -5.33 -12.93 -5.59
CA THR A 29 -5.24 -14.36 -5.93
C THR A 29 -6.62 -15.02 -6.08
N GLU A 30 -7.60 -14.68 -5.24
CA GLU A 30 -9.00 -15.14 -5.38
C GLU A 30 -9.64 -14.70 -6.71
N LEU A 31 -9.18 -13.59 -7.27
CA LEU A 31 -9.60 -13.09 -8.58
C LEU A 31 -8.79 -13.66 -9.75
N GLY A 32 -7.90 -14.61 -9.49
CA GLY A 32 -7.11 -15.32 -10.51
C GLY A 32 -5.74 -14.69 -10.82
N ALA A 33 -5.33 -13.65 -10.09
CA ALA A 33 -4.01 -13.05 -10.29
C ALA A 33 -2.88 -13.88 -9.68
N SER A 34 -1.68 -13.73 -10.21
CA SER A 34 -0.44 -14.19 -9.57
C SER A 34 0.18 -13.07 -8.75
N VAL A 35 0.61 -13.37 -7.53
CA VAL A 35 1.16 -12.37 -6.61
C VAL A 35 2.60 -12.68 -6.23
N SER A 36 3.48 -11.68 -6.37
CA SER A 36 4.78 -11.63 -5.71
C SER A 36 4.66 -10.86 -4.40
N GLY A 37 4.78 -11.57 -3.29
CA GLY A 37 4.80 -10.96 -1.96
C GLY A 37 6.21 -10.50 -1.58
N TRP A 38 6.35 -9.24 -1.19
CA TRP A 38 7.58 -8.63 -0.71
C TRP A 38 7.42 -8.21 0.74
N ASP A 39 8.25 -8.74 1.63
CA ASP A 39 8.24 -8.38 3.04
C ASP A 39 9.64 -8.55 3.66
N LEU A 40 9.89 -7.90 4.79
CA LEU A 40 11.08 -8.20 5.61
C LEU A 40 10.99 -9.60 6.22
N ASP A 41 9.78 -10.04 6.53
CA ASP A 41 9.48 -11.37 7.09
C ASP A 41 9.00 -12.32 6.00
N GLN A 42 9.95 -12.81 5.19
CA GLN A 42 9.64 -13.78 4.13
C GLN A 42 9.10 -15.10 4.70
N ASP A 43 9.54 -15.48 5.90
CA ASP A 43 9.15 -16.75 6.53
C ASP A 43 7.67 -16.76 6.91
N ALA A 44 7.12 -15.60 7.33
CA ALA A 44 5.69 -15.45 7.58
C ALA A 44 4.82 -15.70 6.34
N MET A 45 5.37 -15.52 5.13
CA MET A 45 4.70 -15.82 3.88
C MET A 45 4.83 -17.30 3.45
N SER A 46 5.69 -18.10 4.08
CA SER A 46 6.04 -19.45 3.61
C SER A 46 4.90 -20.46 3.72
N GLY A 47 3.98 -20.28 4.67
CA GLY A 47 2.79 -21.11 4.85
C GLY A 47 1.62 -20.77 3.93
N GLU A 48 1.68 -19.65 3.21
CA GLU A 48 0.60 -19.13 2.39
C GLU A 48 0.77 -19.57 0.93
N SER A 49 -0.10 -20.46 0.47
CA SER A 49 -0.09 -20.95 -0.92
C SER A 49 -0.50 -19.89 -1.96
N LEU A 50 -0.98 -18.73 -1.49
CA LEU A 50 -1.44 -17.63 -2.34
C LEU A 50 -0.29 -16.91 -3.08
N PHE A 51 0.95 -16.97 -2.56
CA PHE A 51 2.08 -16.32 -3.20
C PHE A 51 2.75 -17.21 -4.24
N HIS A 52 2.78 -16.78 -5.47
CA HIS A 52 3.47 -17.44 -6.58
C HIS A 52 4.99 -17.15 -6.55
N HIS A 53 5.36 -16.01 -5.96
CA HIS A 53 6.74 -15.59 -5.75
C HIS A 53 6.86 -14.84 -4.42
N ARG A 54 7.95 -15.04 -3.69
CA ARG A 54 8.16 -14.43 -2.36
C ARG A 54 9.58 -13.94 -2.23
N MET A 55 9.72 -12.69 -1.78
CA MET A 55 11.03 -12.06 -1.61
C MET A 55 11.16 -11.43 -0.23
N ARG A 56 12.32 -11.61 0.38
CA ARG A 56 12.70 -10.80 1.53
C ARG A 56 13.20 -9.46 1.03
N VAL A 57 12.48 -8.38 1.34
CA VAL A 57 12.77 -7.04 0.83
C VAL A 57 12.70 -6.00 1.94
N ASP A 58 13.78 -5.25 2.11
CA ASP A 58 13.75 -3.98 2.83
C ASP A 58 13.45 -2.86 1.81
N VAL A 59 12.24 -2.31 1.86
CA VAL A 59 11.83 -1.26 0.92
C VAL A 59 12.59 0.05 1.11
N SER A 60 13.25 0.25 2.25
CA SER A 60 14.09 1.43 2.52
C SER A 60 15.51 1.30 1.95
N ASP A 61 15.91 0.12 1.51
CA ASP A 61 17.22 -0.15 0.88
C ASP A 61 17.08 -0.28 -0.64
N GLU A 62 17.67 0.67 -1.36
CA GLU A 62 17.61 0.72 -2.82
C GLU A 62 18.15 -0.56 -3.47
N LYS A 63 19.24 -1.14 -2.92
CA LYS A 63 19.81 -2.38 -3.47
C LYS A 63 18.84 -3.56 -3.27
N SER A 64 18.27 -3.70 -2.09
CA SER A 64 17.28 -4.73 -1.78
C SER A 64 16.08 -4.65 -2.73
N VAL A 65 15.58 -3.44 -3.01
CA VAL A 65 14.46 -3.21 -3.93
C VAL A 65 14.84 -3.57 -5.37
N ASN A 66 16.01 -3.14 -5.84
CA ASN A 66 16.44 -3.39 -7.22
C ASN A 66 16.68 -4.89 -7.47
N ASP A 67 17.36 -5.58 -6.55
CA ASP A 67 17.59 -7.03 -6.64
C ASP A 67 16.26 -7.81 -6.67
N ALA A 68 15.30 -7.41 -5.84
CA ALA A 68 13.99 -8.03 -5.80
C ALA A 68 13.15 -7.75 -7.05
N ALA A 69 13.24 -6.55 -7.62
CA ALA A 69 12.56 -6.22 -8.86
C ALA A 69 13.09 -7.03 -10.04
N GLU A 70 14.42 -7.17 -10.15
CA GLU A 70 15.07 -8.00 -11.18
C GLU A 70 14.64 -9.48 -11.05
N ALA A 71 14.68 -10.03 -9.85
CA ALA A 71 14.25 -11.41 -9.60
C ALA A 71 12.77 -11.61 -9.92
N THR A 72 11.92 -10.64 -9.57
CA THR A 72 10.46 -10.71 -9.82
C THR A 72 10.16 -10.64 -11.33
N LEU A 73 10.82 -9.75 -12.06
CA LEU A 73 10.70 -9.64 -13.52
C LEU A 73 11.22 -10.89 -14.25
N SER A 74 12.30 -11.50 -13.73
CA SER A 74 12.83 -12.77 -14.25
C SER A 74 11.85 -13.93 -14.04
N HIS A 75 11.04 -13.89 -12.96
CA HIS A 75 10.07 -14.93 -12.65
C HIS A 75 8.78 -14.81 -13.47
N PHE A 76 8.24 -13.59 -13.63
CA PHE A 76 6.93 -13.36 -14.25
C PHE A 76 6.99 -12.81 -15.68
N GLU A 77 8.15 -12.34 -16.15
CA GLU A 77 8.34 -11.62 -17.42
C GLU A 77 7.52 -10.32 -17.51
N ILE A 78 6.24 -10.37 -17.17
CA ILE A 78 5.32 -9.21 -17.19
C ILE A 78 4.75 -8.97 -15.79
N ILE A 79 4.87 -7.74 -15.29
CA ILE A 79 4.19 -7.26 -14.10
C ILE A 79 3.13 -6.24 -14.52
N HIS A 80 1.89 -6.46 -14.10
CA HIS A 80 0.73 -5.63 -14.43
C HIS A 80 0.47 -4.53 -13.41
N GLY A 81 0.89 -4.73 -12.16
CA GLY A 81 0.73 -3.70 -11.15
C GLY A 81 1.59 -3.90 -9.90
N LEU A 82 1.71 -2.80 -9.16
CA LEU A 82 2.39 -2.73 -7.87
C LEU A 82 1.44 -2.13 -6.83
N VAL A 83 1.32 -2.80 -5.69
CA VAL A 83 0.70 -2.28 -4.48
C VAL A 83 1.80 -1.93 -3.48
N ALA A 84 2.12 -0.66 -3.36
CA ALA A 84 3.07 -0.13 -2.39
C ALA A 84 2.35 0.07 -1.05
N ASN A 85 2.40 -0.98 -0.21
CA ASN A 85 1.68 -1.04 1.06
C ASN A 85 2.62 -1.05 2.28
N ALA A 86 3.86 -1.51 2.16
CA ALA A 86 4.80 -1.55 3.29
C ALA A 86 4.87 -0.20 4.02
N GLY A 87 4.84 -0.24 5.35
CA GLY A 87 4.88 0.96 6.17
C GLY A 87 5.03 0.65 7.66
N VAL A 88 5.44 1.67 8.42
CA VAL A 88 5.62 1.62 9.88
C VAL A 88 5.04 2.88 10.53
N ASN A 89 4.37 2.74 11.67
CA ASN A 89 3.79 3.90 12.36
C ASN A 89 4.83 4.77 13.09
N GLY A 90 5.96 4.16 13.47
CA GLY A 90 6.87 4.79 14.44
C GLY A 90 6.25 4.88 15.85
N PRO A 91 6.97 5.47 16.82
CA PRO A 91 6.46 5.67 18.18
C PRO A 91 5.35 6.75 18.21
N THR A 92 4.47 6.66 19.21
CA THR A 92 3.42 7.70 19.44
C THR A 92 3.89 8.63 20.54
N LYS A 93 4.27 9.85 20.18
CA LYS A 93 4.74 10.89 21.13
C LYS A 93 4.69 12.29 20.50
N PRO A 94 4.75 13.38 21.31
CA PRO A 94 4.80 14.74 20.79
C PRO A 94 6.01 14.95 19.85
N VAL A 95 5.84 15.82 18.84
CA VAL A 95 6.88 16.03 17.81
C VAL A 95 8.23 16.50 18.37
N TRP A 96 8.23 17.27 19.45
CA TRP A 96 9.46 17.76 20.10
C TRP A 96 10.25 16.69 20.88
N GLU A 97 9.69 15.48 21.01
CA GLU A 97 10.35 14.32 21.63
C GLU A 97 10.87 13.31 20.61
N TYR A 98 10.56 13.50 19.31
CA TYR A 98 11.08 12.64 18.27
C TYR A 98 12.58 12.86 18.07
N SER A 99 13.35 11.77 18.04
CA SER A 99 14.71 11.82 17.53
C SER A 99 14.70 11.87 15.98
N LEU A 100 15.80 12.37 15.41
CA LEU A 100 15.96 12.34 13.95
C LEU A 100 15.98 10.90 13.41
N GLU A 101 16.55 9.96 14.15
CA GLU A 101 16.59 8.54 13.77
C GLU A 101 15.17 7.94 13.67
N GLU A 102 14.28 8.23 14.63
CA GLU A 102 12.89 7.77 14.60
C GLU A 102 12.10 8.40 13.46
N TRP A 103 12.35 9.68 13.21
CA TRP A 103 11.81 10.40 12.04
C TRP A 103 12.26 9.74 10.75
N ASP A 104 13.59 9.61 10.56
CA ASP A 104 14.19 9.08 9.33
C ASP A 104 13.77 7.64 9.06
N LYS A 105 13.59 6.82 10.10
CA LYS A 105 13.09 5.46 9.94
C LYS A 105 11.69 5.41 9.32
N VAL A 106 10.77 6.28 9.76
CA VAL A 106 9.41 6.33 9.19
C VAL A 106 9.46 6.87 7.76
N ILE A 107 10.18 7.96 7.53
CA ILE A 107 10.30 8.56 6.19
C ILE A 107 10.96 7.60 5.21
N SER A 108 12.01 6.89 5.63
CA SER A 108 12.71 5.93 4.75
C SER A 108 11.82 4.77 4.31
N VAL A 109 10.97 4.26 5.17
CA VAL A 109 10.05 3.17 4.82
C VAL A 109 8.82 3.69 4.08
N ASP A 110 8.10 4.65 4.68
CA ASP A 110 6.75 5.02 4.26
C ASP A 110 6.70 6.02 3.09
N LEU A 111 7.80 6.71 2.81
CA LEU A 111 7.90 7.66 1.68
C LEU A 111 9.00 7.25 0.69
N THR A 112 10.24 7.13 1.14
CA THR A 112 11.35 6.77 0.26
C THR A 112 11.18 5.36 -0.30
N GLY A 113 10.70 4.41 0.51
CA GLY A 113 10.42 3.03 0.08
C GLY A 113 9.34 2.94 -0.99
N VAL A 114 8.31 3.78 -0.91
CA VAL A 114 7.29 3.91 -1.97
C VAL A 114 7.90 4.43 -3.27
N PHE A 115 8.77 5.44 -3.18
CA PHE A 115 9.51 5.95 -4.34
C PHE A 115 10.42 4.86 -4.95
N LEU A 116 11.22 4.17 -4.15
CA LEU A 116 12.16 3.15 -4.63
C LEU A 116 11.43 2.00 -5.32
N THR A 117 10.39 1.45 -4.68
CA THR A 117 9.60 0.34 -5.23
C THR A 117 8.86 0.74 -6.49
N SER A 118 8.27 1.94 -6.54
CA SER A 118 7.63 2.46 -7.75
C SER A 118 8.63 2.60 -8.88
N ARG A 119 9.73 3.28 -8.63
CA ARG A 119 10.79 3.54 -9.63
C ARG A 119 11.33 2.25 -10.26
N ALA A 120 11.46 1.19 -9.48
CA ALA A 120 11.99 -0.09 -9.94
C ALA A 120 11.15 -0.71 -11.08
N PHE A 121 9.84 -0.43 -11.13
CA PHE A 121 8.94 -0.97 -12.16
C PHE A 121 8.51 0.05 -13.22
N LEU A 122 8.83 1.37 -13.06
CA LEU A 122 8.33 2.38 -14.00
C LEU A 122 8.78 2.18 -15.43
N ASN A 123 10.03 1.79 -15.68
CA ASN A 123 10.50 1.52 -17.05
C ASN A 123 9.75 0.35 -17.65
N HIS A 124 9.57 -0.75 -16.89
CA HIS A 124 8.82 -1.91 -17.32
C HIS A 124 7.36 -1.54 -17.69
N PHE A 125 6.66 -0.74 -16.85
CA PHE A 125 5.31 -0.27 -17.15
C PHE A 125 5.27 0.63 -18.39
N ARG A 126 6.27 1.48 -18.60
CA ARG A 126 6.36 2.36 -19.77
C ARG A 126 6.61 1.57 -21.07
N ASP A 127 7.47 0.57 -21.01
CA ASP A 127 7.81 -0.26 -22.18
C ASP A 127 6.62 -1.08 -22.67
N GLN A 128 5.75 -1.54 -21.76
CA GLN A 128 4.51 -2.25 -22.13
C GLN A 128 3.28 -1.35 -22.34
N ASP A 129 3.41 -0.02 -22.17
CA ASP A 129 2.31 0.98 -22.17
C ASP A 129 1.13 0.59 -21.26
N TYR A 130 1.42 -0.07 -20.13
CA TYR A 130 0.42 -0.49 -19.15
C TYR A 130 1.03 -0.64 -17.77
N GLY A 131 0.29 -0.22 -16.75
CA GLY A 131 0.66 -0.40 -15.35
C GLY A 131 -0.44 0.09 -14.41
N ARG A 132 -0.50 -0.54 -13.24
CA ARG A 132 -1.38 -0.17 -12.13
C ARG A 132 -0.55 0.03 -10.88
N LEU A 133 -0.34 1.27 -10.49
CA LEU A 133 0.36 1.60 -9.24
C LEU A 133 -0.67 2.06 -8.21
N LEU A 134 -0.79 1.28 -7.14
CA LEU A 134 -1.59 1.61 -5.97
C LEU A 134 -0.69 1.85 -4.77
N ILE A 135 -0.85 3.00 -4.12
CA ILE A 135 -0.12 3.38 -2.92
C ILE A 135 -1.07 3.37 -1.73
N VAL A 136 -0.76 2.60 -0.71
CA VAL A 136 -1.51 2.62 0.54
C VAL A 136 -1.02 3.79 1.39
N ALA A 137 -1.77 4.89 1.28
CA ALA A 137 -1.61 6.10 2.09
C ALA A 137 -2.31 5.91 3.45
N SER A 138 -2.93 6.95 3.98
CA SER A 138 -3.71 6.92 5.22
C SER A 138 -4.54 8.20 5.35
N VAL A 139 -5.61 8.14 6.14
CA VAL A 139 -6.30 9.34 6.62
C VAL A 139 -5.34 10.31 7.32
N ALA A 140 -4.29 9.80 7.98
CA ALA A 140 -3.26 10.63 8.59
C ALA A 140 -2.50 11.52 7.60
N GLY A 141 -2.41 11.12 6.34
CA GLY A 141 -1.86 11.95 5.26
C GLY A 141 -2.81 13.06 4.79
N LYS A 142 -4.09 12.98 5.10
CA LYS A 142 -5.11 13.99 4.79
C LYS A 142 -5.30 14.97 5.94
N GLU A 143 -5.40 14.48 7.16
CA GLU A 143 -5.78 15.28 8.34
C GLU A 143 -4.61 15.59 9.29
N GLY A 144 -3.49 14.86 9.15
CA GLY A 144 -2.48 14.79 10.21
C GLY A 144 -2.94 13.88 11.34
N ASN A 145 -1.99 13.46 12.19
CA ASN A 145 -2.30 12.63 13.36
C ASN A 145 -1.42 13.08 14.52
N PRO A 146 -2.00 13.72 15.57
CA PRO A 146 -1.24 14.10 16.75
C PRO A 146 -0.50 12.91 17.36
N GLY A 147 0.77 13.09 17.69
CA GLY A 147 1.64 12.05 18.22
C GLY A 147 2.27 11.12 17.18
N ALA A 148 1.97 11.28 15.90
CA ALA A 148 2.54 10.47 14.80
C ALA A 148 2.95 11.37 13.61
N SER A 149 3.65 12.46 13.89
CA SER A 149 4.00 13.47 12.88
C SER A 149 4.83 12.94 11.72
N PRO A 150 5.86 12.08 11.92
CA PRO A 150 6.60 11.51 10.79
C PRO A 150 5.72 10.67 9.87
N TYR A 151 4.83 9.85 10.44
CA TYR A 151 3.89 9.03 9.69
C TYR A 151 2.91 9.89 8.88
N GLY A 152 2.30 10.91 9.50
CA GLY A 152 1.44 11.86 8.81
C GLY A 152 2.15 12.56 7.66
N ALA A 153 3.38 13.02 7.88
CA ALA A 153 4.21 13.65 6.86
C ALA A 153 4.52 12.70 5.69
N ALA A 154 4.93 11.44 5.99
CA ALA A 154 5.20 10.44 4.97
C ALA A 154 3.94 10.13 4.15
N LYS A 155 2.80 9.90 4.81
CA LYS A 155 1.53 9.57 4.12
C LYS A 155 0.95 10.76 3.33
N ALA A 156 1.19 12.01 3.76
CA ALA A 156 0.91 13.19 2.95
C ALA A 156 1.88 13.31 1.75
N GLY A 157 3.15 12.98 1.97
CA GLY A 157 4.18 12.96 0.93
C GLY A 157 3.86 11.99 -0.20
N VAL A 158 3.43 10.76 0.11
CA VAL A 158 3.07 9.78 -0.94
C VAL A 158 1.82 10.18 -1.72
N ILE A 159 0.88 10.90 -1.11
CA ILE A 159 -0.27 11.48 -1.81
C ILE A 159 0.19 12.51 -2.85
N GLY A 160 1.11 13.41 -2.46
CA GLY A 160 1.71 14.38 -3.37
C GLY A 160 2.51 13.71 -4.48
N TYR A 161 3.33 12.71 -4.14
CA TYR A 161 4.09 11.90 -5.07
C TYR A 161 3.20 11.21 -6.11
N ALA A 162 2.13 10.53 -5.67
CA ALA A 162 1.19 9.87 -6.56
C ALA A 162 0.57 10.81 -7.59
N LYS A 163 0.17 12.01 -7.17
CA LYS A 163 -0.40 13.04 -8.06
C LYS A 163 0.61 13.54 -9.09
N GLY A 164 1.85 13.74 -8.69
CA GLY A 164 2.94 14.14 -9.60
C GLY A 164 3.20 13.06 -10.63
N LEU A 165 3.49 11.84 -10.15
CA LEU A 165 3.81 10.68 -10.99
C LEU A 165 2.68 10.32 -11.96
N ALA A 166 1.42 10.40 -11.51
CA ALA A 166 0.27 10.15 -12.37
C ALA A 166 0.23 11.08 -13.60
N ARG A 167 0.63 12.34 -13.41
CA ARG A 167 0.67 13.34 -14.51
C ARG A 167 1.89 13.17 -15.41
N GLU A 168 3.02 12.77 -14.84
CA GLU A 168 4.25 12.50 -15.61
C GLU A 168 4.08 11.31 -16.57
N LEU A 169 3.24 10.35 -16.22
CA LEU A 169 3.01 9.14 -17.02
C LEU A 169 1.95 9.29 -18.11
N LEU A 170 1.24 10.41 -18.16
CA LEU A 170 0.29 10.67 -19.26
C LEU A 170 1.04 11.02 -20.56
N PRO A 171 0.52 10.59 -21.74
CA PRO A 171 -0.79 9.96 -21.99
C PRO A 171 -0.81 8.42 -21.98
N SER A 172 0.13 7.76 -21.33
CA SER A 172 0.17 6.28 -21.28
C SER A 172 -1.06 5.66 -20.59
N LYS A 173 -1.22 4.33 -20.71
CA LYS A 173 -2.27 3.56 -20.01
C LYS A 173 -1.87 3.19 -18.56
N ILE A 174 -0.86 3.82 -18.00
CA ILE A 174 -0.42 3.62 -16.62
C ILE A 174 -1.25 4.51 -15.70
N THR A 175 -1.80 3.94 -14.63
CA THR A 175 -2.51 4.71 -13.61
C THR A 175 -1.81 4.63 -12.26
N VAL A 176 -1.81 5.73 -11.53
CA VAL A 176 -1.24 5.85 -10.18
C VAL A 176 -2.30 6.41 -9.26
N ASN A 177 -2.71 5.66 -8.25
CA ASN A 177 -3.74 6.07 -7.31
C ASN A 177 -3.33 5.72 -5.87
N CYS A 178 -4.00 6.35 -4.90
CA CYS A 178 -3.85 6.08 -3.47
C CYS A 178 -5.12 5.50 -2.87
N LEU A 179 -4.97 4.63 -1.86
CA LEU A 179 -6.02 4.37 -0.86
C LEU A 179 -5.68 5.15 0.41
N ALA A 180 -6.66 5.75 1.04
CA ALA A 180 -6.51 6.42 2.32
C ALA A 180 -7.46 5.79 3.36
N PRO A 181 -7.07 4.65 3.97
CA PRO A 181 -7.87 4.03 5.00
C PRO A 181 -7.80 4.82 6.31
N ALA A 182 -8.89 4.76 7.08
CA ALA A 182 -8.88 5.05 8.51
C ALA A 182 -8.20 3.90 9.26
N ILE A 183 -8.34 3.91 10.60
CA ILE A 183 -7.91 2.76 11.41
C ILE A 183 -8.67 1.53 10.95
N THR A 184 -7.90 0.49 10.65
CA THR A 184 -8.39 -0.78 10.12
C THR A 184 -8.27 -1.83 11.21
N GLU A 185 -9.28 -2.66 11.34
CA GLU A 185 -9.27 -3.79 12.25
C GLU A 185 -8.23 -4.80 11.77
N THR A 186 -7.14 -4.90 12.53
CA THR A 186 -6.04 -5.84 12.29
C THR A 186 -5.70 -6.53 13.61
N GLU A 187 -4.88 -7.57 13.57
CA GLU A 187 -4.40 -8.29 14.76
C GLU A 187 -3.86 -7.37 15.87
N LEU A 188 -3.38 -6.17 15.52
CA LEU A 188 -2.90 -5.16 16.47
C LEU A 188 -3.97 -4.66 17.45
N PHE A 189 -5.26 -4.88 17.16
CA PHE A 189 -6.36 -4.49 18.07
C PHE A 189 -6.40 -5.33 19.34
N GLU A 190 -5.90 -6.57 19.31
CA GLU A 190 -5.87 -7.45 20.48
C GLU A 190 -4.98 -6.90 21.60
N GLU A 191 -4.03 -6.02 21.28
CA GLU A 191 -3.11 -5.39 22.22
C GLU A 191 -3.59 -4.04 22.74
N MET A 192 -4.74 -3.52 22.23
CA MET A 192 -5.24 -2.18 22.57
C MET A 192 -6.29 -2.21 23.68
N SER A 193 -6.30 -1.18 24.54
CA SER A 193 -7.35 -1.04 25.55
C SER A 193 -8.70 -0.73 24.90
N GLU A 194 -9.78 -1.23 25.51
CA GLU A 194 -11.15 -1.00 25.04
C GLU A 194 -11.48 0.50 24.96
N SER A 195 -11.02 1.31 25.93
CA SER A 195 -11.22 2.76 25.92
C SER A 195 -10.54 3.44 24.73
N TYR A 196 -9.35 2.98 24.34
CA TYR A 196 -8.64 3.48 23.16
C TYR A 196 -9.38 3.12 21.87
N ILE A 197 -9.85 1.87 21.78
CA ILE A 197 -10.65 1.40 20.65
C ILE A 197 -11.91 2.24 20.49
N GLN A 198 -12.65 2.49 21.57
CA GLN A 198 -13.88 3.31 21.56
C GLN A 198 -13.58 4.77 21.18
N GLU A 199 -12.51 5.37 21.68
CA GLU A 199 -12.08 6.70 21.27
C GLU A 199 -11.82 6.79 19.78
N LYS A 200 -11.09 5.83 19.22
CA LYS A 200 -10.79 5.82 17.76
C LYS A 200 -12.04 5.56 16.92
N LYS A 201 -12.91 4.65 17.37
CA LYS A 201 -14.18 4.34 16.70
C LYS A 201 -15.10 5.54 16.65
N SER A 202 -15.16 6.36 17.72
CA SER A 202 -16.01 7.55 17.79
C SER A 202 -15.64 8.64 16.75
N ARG A 203 -14.44 8.58 16.19
CA ARG A 203 -13.99 9.48 15.12
C ARG A 203 -14.48 9.09 13.73
N ILE A 204 -15.07 7.91 13.60
CA ILE A 204 -15.56 7.38 12.31
C ILE A 204 -17.09 7.50 12.28
N PRO A 205 -17.68 8.35 11.42
CA PRO A 205 -19.12 8.56 11.36
C PRO A 205 -19.94 7.28 11.11
N MET A 206 -19.40 6.31 10.35
CA MET A 206 -20.04 4.99 10.17
C MET A 206 -20.09 4.14 11.45
N GLY A 207 -19.46 4.57 12.55
CA GLY A 207 -19.50 3.92 13.86
C GLY A 207 -18.82 2.55 13.95
N ARG A 208 -17.96 2.22 12.98
CA ARG A 208 -17.15 0.99 12.96
C ARG A 208 -15.82 1.22 12.26
N PHE A 209 -14.90 0.32 12.46
CA PHE A 209 -13.64 0.31 11.71
C PHE A 209 -13.84 -0.25 10.29
N CYS A 210 -12.93 0.13 9.40
CA CYS A 210 -12.81 -0.52 8.09
C CYS A 210 -12.20 -1.91 8.29
N THR A 211 -12.67 -2.90 7.55
CA THR A 211 -12.06 -4.23 7.56
C THR A 211 -10.94 -4.31 6.52
N THR A 212 -10.05 -5.27 6.67
CA THR A 212 -8.98 -5.54 5.70
C THR A 212 -9.55 -5.98 4.35
N GLU A 213 -10.69 -6.68 4.35
CA GLU A 213 -11.41 -7.15 3.16
C GLU A 213 -12.00 -5.98 2.37
N GLU A 214 -12.58 -4.97 3.04
CA GLU A 214 -13.09 -3.76 2.38
C GLU A 214 -11.97 -2.99 1.67
N ILE A 215 -10.77 -2.95 2.28
CA ILE A 215 -9.59 -2.35 1.66
C ILE A 215 -9.12 -3.21 0.47
N ALA A 216 -9.09 -4.52 0.64
CA ALA A 216 -8.64 -5.45 -0.39
C ALA A 216 -9.57 -5.43 -1.62
N ASP A 217 -10.88 -5.35 -1.41
CA ASP A 217 -11.85 -5.21 -2.50
C ASP A 217 -11.65 -3.92 -3.30
N MET A 218 -11.47 -2.79 -2.62
CA MET A 218 -11.19 -1.52 -3.28
C MET A 218 -9.84 -1.56 -4.00
N ALA A 219 -8.81 -2.13 -3.36
CA ALA A 219 -7.48 -2.28 -3.97
C ALA A 219 -7.56 -3.09 -5.26
N ALA A 220 -8.23 -4.25 -5.23
CA ALA A 220 -8.41 -5.10 -6.39
C ALA A 220 -9.09 -4.38 -7.55
N TRP A 221 -10.14 -3.60 -7.25
CA TRP A 221 -10.79 -2.79 -8.29
C TRP A 221 -9.86 -1.70 -8.85
N VAL A 222 -9.13 -0.98 -8.00
CA VAL A 222 -8.25 0.12 -8.43
C VAL A 222 -7.10 -0.39 -9.31
N VAL A 223 -6.56 -1.60 -9.02
CA VAL A 223 -5.49 -2.18 -9.85
C VAL A 223 -6.02 -2.98 -11.05
N SER A 224 -7.33 -3.13 -11.20
CA SER A 224 -7.92 -3.86 -12.32
C SER A 224 -7.97 -3.01 -13.61
N PRO A 225 -8.14 -3.65 -14.78
CA PRO A 225 -8.40 -2.95 -16.03
C PRO A 225 -9.69 -2.11 -16.01
N ARG A 226 -10.62 -2.37 -15.08
CA ARG A 226 -11.88 -1.62 -14.92
C ARG A 226 -11.65 -0.18 -14.45
N CYS A 227 -10.61 0.06 -13.66
CA CYS A 227 -10.19 1.41 -13.23
C CYS A 227 -9.28 2.05 -14.29
N SER A 228 -9.82 2.32 -15.48
CA SER A 228 -9.04 2.77 -16.65
C SER A 228 -9.03 4.28 -16.87
N PHE A 229 -9.97 5.03 -16.25
CA PHE A 229 -10.11 6.47 -16.45
C PHE A 229 -9.86 7.27 -15.17
N THR A 230 -9.14 6.67 -14.19
CA THR A 230 -8.87 7.28 -12.90
C THR A 230 -7.38 7.18 -12.59
N THR A 231 -6.71 8.34 -12.48
CA THR A 231 -5.31 8.44 -12.08
C THR A 231 -5.08 9.69 -11.23
N GLY A 232 -4.12 9.64 -10.30
CA GLY A 232 -3.81 10.73 -9.38
C GLY A 232 -4.87 10.92 -8.27
N GLN A 233 -5.76 9.95 -8.07
CA GLN A 233 -6.86 10.05 -7.11
C GLN A 233 -6.52 9.40 -5.77
N ILE A 234 -7.26 9.84 -4.75
CA ILE A 234 -7.22 9.27 -3.40
C ILE A 234 -8.58 8.65 -3.14
N PHE A 235 -8.64 7.33 -3.13
CA PHE A 235 -9.85 6.60 -2.73
C PHE A 235 -9.93 6.58 -1.21
N ASP A 236 -10.96 7.24 -0.69
CA ASP A 236 -11.17 7.37 0.75
C ASP A 236 -11.88 6.15 1.33
N LEU A 237 -11.30 5.55 2.35
CA LEU A 237 -11.84 4.42 3.12
C LEU A 237 -11.90 4.79 4.60
N THR A 238 -12.42 5.99 4.90
CA THR A 238 -12.42 6.56 6.26
C THR A 238 -13.78 6.46 6.97
N GLY A 239 -14.80 5.87 6.31
CA GLY A 239 -16.14 5.78 6.89
C GLY A 239 -16.79 7.15 7.13
N GLY A 240 -16.49 8.13 6.25
CA GLY A 240 -17.00 9.49 6.32
C GLY A 240 -16.20 10.45 7.22
N ARG A 241 -15.06 10.00 7.77
CA ARG A 241 -14.19 10.84 8.61
C ARG A 241 -13.53 11.97 7.82
N ALA A 242 -13.01 11.67 6.64
CA ALA A 242 -12.45 12.66 5.73
C ALA A 242 -13.29 12.72 4.44
N THR A 243 -13.62 13.93 3.96
CA THR A 243 -14.53 14.15 2.82
C THR A 243 -13.93 14.99 1.69
N TYR A 244 -12.59 15.13 1.65
CA TYR A 244 -11.89 15.93 0.64
C TYR A 244 -10.73 15.16 0.04
#